data_e022124d2c1e1a799704c4e4d780bf80
#
_entry.id   e022124d2c1e1a799704c4e4d780bf80
#
_cell.length_a   1.000
_cell.length_b   1.000
_cell.length_c   1.000
_cell.angle_alpha   90.00
_cell.angle_beta   90.00
_cell.angle_gamma   90.00
#
_symmetry.space_group_name_H-M   'P 1'
#
loop_
_entity.id
_entity.type
_entity.pdbx_description
1 polymer ?
#
loop_
_entity_poly.entity_id
_entity_poly.type
_entity_poly.pdbx_seq_one_letter_code
_entity_poly.pdbx_strand_id
1 'polypeptide(L)'
;MTEFGLACAVECDEQNGLHTDEANMLMEIINPETGEHVPAGEKGELVITALNAEGTVLIRYRTHDIAALLDPPCGCGAHFNKRLVKPSGRMDLQFKIGYGHKVFPVMFDEVLFAIKDVIDYRAEITLEGYHDVLTFYVETDNPGKELEKQIVDAVSSIMAISDGLEEDLVAVPRVKFVDPEDDDYKGKTKKITDLRENYD
;
A
#
# COMPACT_ATOMS: atom_id res chain seq x y z
N MET A 1 0.27 8.73 10.05
CA MET A 1 -1.07 8.74 10.65
C MET A 1 -1.23 10.02 11.46
N THR A 2 -2.06 10.91 10.97
CA THR A 2 -2.26 12.24 11.57
C THR A 2 -3.17 12.21 12.80
N GLU A 3 -3.98 11.17 12.94
CA GLU A 3 -4.94 10.98 14.02
C GLU A 3 -4.28 10.76 15.39
N PHE A 4 -3.04 10.29 15.40
CA PHE A 4 -2.31 9.94 16.62
C PHE A 4 -1.10 10.86 16.91
N GLY A 5 -0.96 11.93 16.14
CA GLY A 5 0.16 12.87 16.29
C GLY A 5 1.43 12.44 15.53
N LEU A 6 2.49 13.17 15.76
CA LEU A 6 3.78 12.95 15.12
C LEU A 6 4.57 11.86 15.87
N ALA A 7 5.37 11.10 15.13
CA ALA A 7 6.33 10.12 15.68
C ALA A 7 5.72 8.99 16.52
N CYS A 8 4.51 8.53 16.19
CA CYS A 8 3.89 7.38 16.85
C CYS A 8 4.66 6.06 16.68
N ALA A 9 5.52 5.96 15.67
CA ALA A 9 6.47 4.87 15.47
C ALA A 9 7.69 5.39 14.72
N VAL A 10 8.90 4.97 15.12
CA VAL A 10 10.17 5.48 14.61
C VAL A 10 11.12 4.32 14.32
N GLU A 11 11.80 4.38 13.18
CA GLU A 11 12.87 3.45 12.83
C GLU A 11 14.16 3.78 13.58
N CYS A 12 14.89 2.76 14.00
CA CYS A 12 16.21 2.90 14.62
C CYS A 12 17.33 2.54 13.63
N ASP A 13 18.58 2.68 14.05
CA ASP A 13 19.77 2.41 13.21
C ASP A 13 19.86 0.94 12.74
N GLU A 14 19.18 0.00 13.41
CA GLU A 14 19.09 -1.39 12.97
C GLU A 14 18.19 -1.59 11.73
N GLN A 15 17.39 -0.58 11.36
CA GLN A 15 16.49 -0.59 10.19
C GLN A 15 15.60 -1.84 10.09
N ASN A 16 15.18 -2.35 11.24
CA ASN A 16 14.39 -3.56 11.36
C ASN A 16 13.06 -3.31 12.07
N GLY A 17 12.18 -2.60 11.36
CA GLY A 17 10.85 -2.21 11.86
C GLY A 17 10.84 -0.90 12.64
N LEU A 18 9.64 -0.48 12.98
CA LEU A 18 9.35 0.80 13.63
C LEU A 18 9.06 0.57 15.11
N HIS A 19 9.87 1.14 15.99
CA HIS A 19 9.60 1.17 17.44
C HIS A 19 8.36 2.02 17.71
N THR A 20 7.43 1.49 18.49
CA THR A 20 6.17 2.16 18.81
C THR A 20 6.28 2.95 20.11
N ASP A 21 5.57 4.07 20.20
CA ASP A 21 5.50 4.88 21.44
C ASP A 21 4.51 4.24 22.42
N GLU A 22 4.98 3.22 23.17
CA GLU A 22 4.18 2.45 24.13
C GLU A 22 3.73 3.30 25.35
N ALA A 23 4.35 4.46 25.57
CA ALA A 23 3.95 5.35 26.66
C ALA A 23 2.64 6.09 26.37
N ASN A 24 2.38 6.39 25.11
CA ASN A 24 1.26 7.19 24.66
C ASN A 24 0.22 6.39 23.86
N MET A 25 0.59 5.21 23.36
CA MET A 25 -0.25 4.41 22.47
C MET A 25 -0.17 2.92 22.78
N LEU A 26 -1.32 2.26 22.76
CA LEU A 26 -1.41 0.80 22.67
C LEU A 26 -1.69 0.43 21.21
N MET A 27 -0.78 -0.34 20.61
CA MET A 27 -0.93 -0.87 19.25
C MET A 27 -1.21 -2.37 19.31
N GLU A 28 -2.22 -2.78 18.57
CA GLU A 28 -2.70 -4.16 18.46
C GLU A 28 -2.72 -4.53 16.96
N ILE A 29 -2.46 -5.79 16.65
CA ILE A 29 -2.72 -6.35 15.31
C ILE A 29 -3.81 -7.39 15.45
N ILE A 30 -4.89 -7.23 14.70
CA ILE A 30 -6.07 -8.11 14.78
C ILE A 30 -6.41 -8.71 13.42
N ASN A 31 -7.07 -9.86 13.46
CA ASN A 31 -7.77 -10.37 12.30
C ASN A 31 -8.98 -9.44 12.03
N PRO A 32 -9.11 -8.87 10.81
CA PRO A 32 -10.15 -7.89 10.51
C PRO A 32 -11.57 -8.44 10.56
N GLU A 33 -11.75 -9.77 10.37
CA GLU A 33 -13.05 -10.44 10.34
C GLU A 33 -13.50 -10.84 11.74
N THR A 34 -12.58 -11.43 12.54
CA THR A 34 -12.93 -11.92 13.88
C THR A 34 -12.71 -10.89 14.98
N GLY A 35 -11.84 -9.90 14.77
CA GLY A 35 -11.43 -8.92 15.77
C GLY A 35 -10.46 -9.48 16.81
N GLU A 36 -10.02 -10.73 16.67
CA GLU A 36 -9.07 -11.38 17.57
C GLU A 36 -7.64 -10.99 17.25
N HIS A 37 -6.78 -11.00 18.26
CA HIS A 37 -5.35 -10.73 18.06
C HIS A 37 -4.72 -11.83 17.21
N VAL A 38 -3.80 -11.41 16.30
CA VAL A 38 -2.96 -12.36 15.56
C VAL A 38 -1.60 -12.52 16.24
N PRO A 39 -0.93 -13.67 16.07
CA PRO A 39 0.43 -13.90 16.55
C PRO A 39 1.44 -12.88 15.99
N ALA A 40 2.53 -12.64 16.73
CA ALA A 40 3.64 -11.82 16.24
C ALA A 40 4.20 -12.42 14.94
N GLY A 41 4.50 -11.54 13.96
CA GLY A 41 4.93 -11.91 12.61
C GLY A 41 3.79 -12.11 11.61
N GLU A 42 2.57 -12.35 12.06
CA GLU A 42 1.42 -12.43 11.18
C GLU A 42 0.86 -11.05 10.84
N LYS A 43 0.44 -10.88 9.60
CA LYS A 43 -0.20 -9.65 9.12
C LYS A 43 -1.66 -9.61 9.54
N GLY A 44 -2.08 -8.43 9.99
CA GLY A 44 -3.47 -8.13 10.32
C GLY A 44 -3.74 -6.65 10.23
N GLU A 45 -4.89 -6.23 10.70
CA GLU A 45 -5.27 -4.83 10.79
C GLU A 45 -4.64 -4.17 12.01
N LEU A 46 -4.01 -3.01 11.80
CA LEU A 46 -3.50 -2.19 12.87
C LEU A 46 -4.63 -1.48 13.59
N VAL A 47 -4.69 -1.68 14.89
CA VAL A 47 -5.64 -1.03 15.80
C VAL A 47 -4.85 -0.24 16.83
N ILE A 48 -5.27 0.99 17.10
CA ILE A 48 -4.57 1.89 18.02
C ILE A 48 -5.50 2.45 19.07
N THR A 49 -5.04 2.45 20.32
CA THR A 49 -5.66 3.17 21.43
C THR A 49 -4.73 4.28 21.89
N ALA A 50 -5.21 5.51 21.88
CA ALA A 50 -4.48 6.66 22.43
C ALA A 50 -4.62 6.67 23.97
N LEU A 51 -3.50 6.64 24.71
CA LEU A 51 -3.50 6.57 26.16
C LEU A 51 -3.55 7.94 26.83
N ASN A 52 -2.92 8.96 26.22
CA ASN A 52 -2.75 10.29 26.78
C ASN A 52 -3.34 11.42 25.88
N ALA A 53 -4.35 11.12 25.06
CA ALA A 53 -4.99 12.10 24.20
C ALA A 53 -6.09 12.85 24.96
N GLU A 54 -6.00 14.18 25.04
CA GLU A 54 -7.01 15.03 25.68
C GLU A 54 -8.08 15.54 24.70
N GLY A 55 -7.76 15.65 23.42
CA GLY A 55 -8.67 16.18 22.39
C GLY A 55 -9.55 15.11 21.78
N THR A 56 -8.97 14.26 20.96
CA THR A 56 -9.69 13.14 20.34
C THR A 56 -9.27 11.85 21.00
N VAL A 57 -10.15 11.29 21.82
CA VAL A 57 -9.91 10.01 22.51
C VAL A 57 -10.26 8.88 21.56
N LEU A 58 -9.27 8.18 21.02
CA LEU A 58 -9.45 7.03 20.16
C LEU A 58 -9.15 5.75 20.95
N ILE A 59 -10.16 4.92 21.12
CA ILE A 59 -10.07 3.63 21.81
C ILE A 59 -10.33 2.53 20.80
N ARG A 60 -9.34 1.63 20.63
CA ARG A 60 -9.34 0.55 19.63
C ARG A 60 -9.77 1.03 18.24
N TYR A 61 -9.20 2.15 17.82
CA TYR A 61 -9.46 2.72 16.50
C TYR A 61 -8.86 1.82 15.43
N ARG A 62 -9.71 1.34 14.53
CA ARG A 62 -9.33 0.52 13.39
C ARG A 62 -8.78 1.43 12.29
N THR A 63 -7.48 1.33 11.99
CA THR A 63 -6.82 2.22 11.02
C THR A 63 -7.05 1.79 9.58
N HIS A 64 -7.47 0.55 9.37
CA HIS A 64 -7.50 -0.15 8.08
C HIS A 64 -6.12 -0.34 7.43
N ASP A 65 -5.04 -0.01 8.13
CA ASP A 65 -3.68 -0.28 7.67
C ASP A 65 -3.29 -1.73 7.98
N ILE A 66 -2.62 -2.38 7.04
CA ILE A 66 -2.09 -3.74 7.21
C ILE A 66 -0.69 -3.66 7.77
N ALA A 67 -0.48 -4.24 8.93
CA ALA A 67 0.80 -4.30 9.63
C ALA A 67 1.01 -5.66 10.30
N ALA A 68 2.18 -5.84 10.92
CA ALA A 68 2.50 -6.97 11.79
C ALA A 68 3.36 -6.49 12.95
N LEU A 69 3.21 -7.10 14.13
CA LEU A 69 4.14 -6.92 15.24
C LEU A 69 5.39 -7.78 15.02
N LEU A 70 6.55 -7.22 15.33
CA LEU A 70 7.82 -7.95 15.27
C LEU A 70 8.23 -8.50 16.64
N ASP A 71 8.72 -9.73 16.63
CA ASP A 71 9.35 -10.43 17.74
C ASP A 71 10.60 -11.16 17.18
N PRO A 72 11.74 -11.19 17.84
CA PRO A 72 12.09 -10.73 19.18
C PRO A 72 12.38 -9.22 19.30
N PRO A 73 12.73 -8.71 20.51
CA PRO A 73 13.13 -7.32 20.72
C PRO A 73 14.29 -6.88 19.81
N CYS A 74 14.38 -5.58 19.55
CA CYS A 74 15.48 -5.02 18.76
C CYS A 74 16.80 -4.99 19.53
N GLY A 75 17.91 -5.22 18.82
CA GLY A 75 19.26 -5.12 19.39
C GLY A 75 19.74 -3.68 19.63
N CYS A 76 19.00 -2.65 19.24
CA CYS A 76 19.40 -1.24 19.35
C CYS A 76 19.47 -0.69 20.79
N GLY A 77 18.98 -1.45 21.79
CA GLY A 77 18.94 -1.04 23.20
C GLY A 77 17.85 -0.04 23.55
N ALA A 78 16.92 0.27 22.65
CA ALA A 78 15.77 1.12 22.94
C ALA A 78 14.86 0.50 24.01
N HIS A 79 14.31 1.33 24.89
CA HIS A 79 13.40 0.88 25.95
C HIS A 79 12.01 0.47 25.44
N PHE A 80 11.62 0.94 24.25
CA PHE A 80 10.35 0.54 23.60
C PHE A 80 10.58 -0.78 22.86
N ASN A 81 9.94 -1.83 23.34
CA ASN A 81 10.19 -3.19 22.86
C ASN A 81 9.28 -3.60 21.70
N LYS A 82 8.07 -3.02 21.61
CA LYS A 82 7.17 -3.34 20.51
C LYS A 82 7.60 -2.64 19.23
N ARG A 83 7.64 -3.42 18.17
CA ARG A 83 7.97 -2.92 16.84
C ARG A 83 6.91 -3.36 15.84
N LEU A 84 6.63 -2.49 14.88
CA LEU A 84 5.79 -2.79 13.74
C LEU A 84 6.64 -3.03 12.50
N VAL A 85 6.24 -3.97 11.67
CA VAL A 85 6.62 -3.93 10.25
C VAL A 85 6.01 -2.68 9.65
N LYS A 86 6.74 -1.97 8.79
CA LYS A 86 6.18 -0.83 8.02
C LYS A 86 4.85 -1.26 7.39
N PRO A 87 3.76 -0.50 7.57
CA PRO A 87 2.47 -0.84 7.00
C PRO A 87 2.58 -1.06 5.49
N SER A 88 2.04 -2.18 5.02
CA SER A 88 2.20 -2.63 3.62
C SER A 88 1.05 -2.22 2.70
N GLY A 89 0.09 -1.44 3.22
CA GLY A 89 -1.06 -0.96 2.47
C GLY A 89 -2.29 -0.78 3.35
N ARG A 90 -3.38 -0.34 2.75
CA ARG A 90 -4.67 -0.18 3.42
C ARG A 90 -5.65 -1.23 2.90
N MET A 91 -6.47 -1.78 3.77
CA MET A 91 -7.46 -2.80 3.42
C MET A 91 -8.55 -2.27 2.49
N ASP A 92 -8.95 -1.01 2.68
CA ASP A 92 -9.96 -0.31 1.86
C ASP A 92 -9.43 0.11 0.48
N LEU A 93 -8.13 -0.02 0.24
CA LEU A 93 -7.47 0.24 -1.03
C LEU A 93 -6.90 -1.04 -1.67
N GLN A 94 -7.38 -2.21 -1.25
CA GLN A 94 -7.00 -3.48 -1.83
C GLN A 94 -7.83 -3.75 -3.10
N PHE A 95 -7.15 -4.13 -4.16
CA PHE A 95 -7.77 -4.64 -5.38
C PHE A 95 -7.37 -6.10 -5.57
N LYS A 96 -8.27 -6.90 -6.11
CA LYS A 96 -7.98 -8.27 -6.52
C LYS A 96 -7.81 -8.31 -8.03
N ILE A 97 -6.80 -9.02 -8.51
CA ILE A 97 -6.56 -9.27 -9.94
C ILE A 97 -6.36 -10.77 -10.16
N GLY A 98 -6.63 -11.25 -11.36
CA GLY A 98 -6.60 -12.68 -11.65
C GLY A 98 -7.53 -13.45 -10.71
N TYR A 99 -7.13 -14.63 -10.25
CA TYR A 99 -7.89 -15.45 -9.30
C TYR A 99 -7.71 -15.04 -7.83
N GLY A 100 -7.45 -13.76 -7.55
CA GLY A 100 -7.44 -13.25 -6.19
C GLY A 100 -6.09 -12.76 -5.69
N HIS A 101 -5.12 -12.53 -6.58
CA HIS A 101 -3.90 -11.82 -6.26
C HIS A 101 -4.22 -10.41 -5.78
N LYS A 102 -3.68 -10.05 -4.62
CA LYS A 102 -3.96 -8.76 -3.98
C LYS A 102 -2.95 -7.72 -4.39
N VAL A 103 -3.42 -6.60 -4.92
CA VAL A 103 -2.60 -5.43 -5.22
C VAL A 103 -3.06 -4.22 -4.42
N PHE A 104 -2.10 -3.38 -4.06
CA PHE A 104 -2.28 -2.16 -3.29
C PHE A 104 -1.59 -0.99 -4.01
N PRO A 105 -2.11 0.23 -3.92
CA PRO A 105 -1.47 1.40 -4.54
C PRO A 105 0.00 1.56 -4.18
N VAL A 106 0.38 1.27 -2.93
CA VAL A 106 1.77 1.39 -2.46
C VAL A 106 2.75 0.50 -3.23
N MET A 107 2.32 -0.65 -3.76
CA MET A 107 3.18 -1.52 -4.57
C MET A 107 3.57 -0.85 -5.89
N PHE A 108 2.64 -0.11 -6.48
CA PHE A 108 2.91 0.68 -7.68
C PHE A 108 3.71 1.93 -7.35
N ASP A 109 3.43 2.60 -6.23
CA ASP A 109 4.21 3.76 -5.77
C ASP A 109 5.70 3.40 -5.64
N GLU A 110 6.03 2.25 -5.06
CA GLU A 110 7.41 1.80 -4.84
C GLU A 110 8.19 1.60 -6.15
N VAL A 111 7.56 1.05 -7.17
CA VAL A 111 8.24 0.77 -8.44
C VAL A 111 8.19 1.95 -9.42
N LEU A 112 7.09 2.70 -9.45
CA LEU A 112 6.92 3.79 -10.40
C LEU A 112 7.69 5.05 -9.99
N PHE A 113 7.64 5.46 -8.71
CA PHE A 113 8.41 6.62 -8.23
C PHE A 113 9.92 6.36 -8.09
N ALA A 114 10.38 5.12 -8.26
CA ALA A 114 11.79 4.81 -8.44
C ALA A 114 12.30 5.18 -9.85
N ILE A 115 11.40 5.34 -10.82
CA ILE A 115 11.74 5.77 -12.19
C ILE A 115 11.78 7.30 -12.21
N LYS A 116 12.94 7.87 -12.50
CA LYS A 116 13.22 9.31 -12.41
C LYS A 116 12.25 10.20 -13.21
N ASP A 117 11.80 9.71 -14.37
CA ASP A 117 10.96 10.49 -15.28
C ASP A 117 9.46 10.33 -15.02
N VAL A 118 9.05 9.59 -13.98
CA VAL A 118 7.66 9.50 -13.52
C VAL A 118 7.41 10.59 -12.47
N ILE A 119 6.51 11.52 -12.76
CA ILE A 119 6.12 12.61 -11.86
C ILE A 119 4.93 12.17 -11.00
N ASP A 120 3.86 11.69 -11.62
CA ASP A 120 2.70 11.10 -10.95
C ASP A 120 2.02 10.08 -11.87
N TYR A 121 1.08 9.32 -11.32
CA TYR A 121 0.31 8.36 -12.11
C TYR A 121 -1.07 8.12 -11.49
N ARG A 122 -1.99 7.64 -12.33
CA ARG A 122 -3.20 6.93 -11.92
C ARG A 122 -3.31 5.63 -12.71
N ALA A 123 -4.08 4.68 -12.20
CA ALA A 123 -4.31 3.42 -12.88
C ALA A 123 -5.80 3.07 -12.92
N GLU A 124 -6.18 2.37 -13.96
CA GLU A 124 -7.52 1.79 -14.13
C GLU A 124 -7.38 0.28 -14.30
N ILE A 125 -8.27 -0.47 -13.65
CA ILE A 125 -8.41 -1.91 -13.83
C ILE A 125 -9.68 -2.15 -14.64
N THR A 126 -9.54 -2.80 -15.78
CA THR A 126 -10.65 -3.17 -16.66
C THR A 126 -10.60 -4.67 -16.94
N LEU A 127 -11.68 -5.21 -17.50
CA LEU A 127 -11.76 -6.61 -17.92
C LEU A 127 -11.88 -6.68 -19.44
N GLU A 128 -10.95 -7.39 -20.10
CA GLU A 128 -11.02 -7.69 -21.53
C GLU A 128 -11.08 -9.20 -21.76
N GLY A 129 -12.26 -9.69 -22.09
CA GLY A 129 -12.51 -11.13 -22.14
C GLY A 129 -12.48 -11.73 -20.74
N TYR A 130 -11.42 -12.47 -20.41
CA TYR A 130 -11.17 -13.03 -19.08
C TYR A 130 -9.89 -12.49 -18.41
N HIS A 131 -9.20 -11.55 -19.09
CA HIS A 131 -7.98 -10.94 -18.56
C HIS A 131 -8.28 -9.63 -17.83
N ASP A 132 -7.71 -9.45 -16.68
CA ASP A 132 -7.61 -8.16 -16.03
C ASP A 132 -6.55 -7.31 -16.74
N VAL A 133 -6.91 -6.09 -17.09
CA VAL A 133 -6.04 -5.15 -17.79
C VAL A 133 -5.80 -3.94 -16.89
N LEU A 134 -4.53 -3.72 -16.56
CA LEU A 134 -4.11 -2.51 -15.85
C LEU A 134 -3.63 -1.48 -16.86
N THR A 135 -4.26 -0.30 -16.86
CA THR A 135 -3.84 0.84 -17.68
C THR A 135 -3.34 1.96 -16.77
N PHE A 136 -2.06 2.30 -16.92
CA PHE A 136 -1.41 3.38 -16.18
C PHE A 136 -1.41 4.66 -17.01
N TYR A 137 -1.96 5.74 -16.46
CA TYR A 137 -1.90 7.08 -17.01
C TYR A 137 -0.80 7.81 -16.26
N VAL A 138 0.29 8.10 -16.93
CA VAL A 138 1.53 8.57 -16.31
C VAL A 138 1.84 10.01 -16.73
N GLU A 139 2.05 10.86 -15.73
CA GLU A 139 2.52 12.22 -15.89
C GLU A 139 4.05 12.22 -16.00
N THR A 140 4.60 12.85 -17.05
CA THR A 140 6.03 12.91 -17.31
C THR A 140 6.36 14.08 -18.24
N ASP A 141 7.54 14.68 -18.06
CA ASP A 141 8.11 15.66 -18.99
C ASP A 141 8.81 15.02 -20.21
N ASN A 142 9.07 13.71 -20.16
CA ASN A 142 9.85 12.96 -21.15
C ASN A 142 9.09 11.71 -21.69
N PRO A 143 7.94 11.86 -22.35
CA PRO A 143 7.21 10.71 -22.88
C PRO A 143 7.98 10.00 -24.00
N GLY A 144 8.04 8.66 -23.95
CA GLY A 144 8.72 7.90 -24.97
C GLY A 144 8.65 6.39 -24.76
N LYS A 145 8.98 5.63 -25.81
CA LYS A 145 8.93 4.16 -25.78
C LYS A 145 9.88 3.53 -24.75
N GLU A 146 10.99 4.19 -24.45
CA GLU A 146 11.93 3.68 -23.46
C GLU A 146 11.34 3.80 -22.05
N LEU A 147 10.73 4.94 -21.72
CA LEU A 147 10.03 5.14 -20.45
C LEU A 147 8.81 4.19 -20.33
N GLU A 148 8.03 4.05 -21.41
CA GLU A 148 6.90 3.11 -21.46
C GLU A 148 7.37 1.69 -21.11
N LYS A 149 8.47 1.23 -21.73
CA LYS A 149 9.05 -0.08 -21.45
C LYS A 149 9.50 -0.21 -19.99
N GLN A 150 10.20 0.78 -19.44
CA GLN A 150 10.65 0.78 -18.04
C GLN A 150 9.49 0.66 -17.08
N ILE A 151 8.39 1.37 -17.33
CA ILE A 151 7.17 1.32 -16.51
C ILE A 151 6.54 -0.07 -16.59
N VAL A 152 6.37 -0.62 -17.80
CA VAL A 152 5.79 -1.96 -17.99
C VAL A 152 6.64 -3.02 -17.29
N ASP A 153 7.97 -2.97 -17.45
CA ASP A 153 8.90 -3.92 -16.82
C ASP A 153 8.82 -3.80 -15.29
N ALA A 154 8.81 -2.57 -14.74
CA ALA A 154 8.73 -2.33 -13.31
C ALA A 154 7.41 -2.84 -12.72
N VAL A 155 6.28 -2.52 -13.32
CA VAL A 155 4.96 -2.99 -12.87
C VAL A 155 4.85 -4.51 -12.98
N SER A 156 5.34 -5.11 -14.07
CA SER A 156 5.32 -6.56 -14.27
C SER A 156 6.22 -7.32 -13.29
N SER A 157 7.17 -6.65 -12.64
CA SER A 157 8.03 -7.24 -11.60
C SER A 157 7.33 -7.38 -10.25
N ILE A 158 6.20 -6.73 -10.04
CA ILE A 158 5.38 -6.91 -8.83
C ILE A 158 4.85 -8.34 -8.82
N MET A 159 5.13 -9.10 -7.74
CA MET A 159 4.81 -10.53 -7.64
C MET A 159 3.36 -10.84 -8.06
N ALA A 160 2.38 -10.11 -7.54
CA ALA A 160 0.96 -10.32 -7.86
C ALA A 160 0.65 -10.11 -9.35
N ILE A 161 1.38 -9.22 -10.03
CA ILE A 161 1.23 -8.99 -11.48
C ILE A 161 1.97 -10.08 -12.25
N SER A 162 3.20 -10.41 -11.84
CA SER A 162 4.01 -11.49 -12.45
C SER A 162 3.26 -12.83 -12.45
N ASP A 163 2.73 -13.20 -11.29
CA ASP A 163 1.96 -14.44 -11.14
C ASP A 163 0.72 -14.44 -12.06
N GLY A 164 -0.03 -13.32 -12.08
CA GLY A 164 -1.21 -13.19 -12.95
C GLY A 164 -0.89 -13.22 -14.46
N LEU A 165 0.30 -12.70 -14.85
CA LEU A 165 0.81 -12.79 -16.22
C LEU A 165 1.18 -14.24 -16.59
N GLU A 166 1.87 -14.96 -15.69
CA GLU A 166 2.23 -16.37 -15.89
C GLU A 166 1.01 -17.31 -15.97
N GLU A 167 -0.04 -16.98 -15.22
CA GLU A 167 -1.32 -17.71 -15.20
C GLU A 167 -2.23 -17.36 -16.38
N ASP A 168 -1.83 -16.41 -17.25
CA ASP A 168 -2.66 -15.89 -18.36
C ASP A 168 -4.00 -15.29 -17.90
N LEU A 169 -4.01 -14.64 -16.75
CA LEU A 169 -5.19 -14.00 -16.14
C LEU A 169 -5.10 -12.47 -16.11
N VAL A 170 -3.89 -11.96 -16.20
CA VAL A 170 -3.60 -10.52 -16.26
C VAL A 170 -2.91 -10.24 -17.59
N ALA A 171 -3.38 -9.25 -18.32
CA ALA A 171 -2.71 -8.80 -19.54
C ALA A 171 -1.48 -7.95 -19.23
N VAL A 172 -0.56 -7.87 -20.18
CA VAL A 172 0.60 -6.96 -20.07
C VAL A 172 0.11 -5.53 -19.76
N PRO A 173 0.64 -4.87 -18.72
CA PRO A 173 0.22 -3.53 -18.35
C PRO A 173 0.35 -2.54 -19.50
N ARG A 174 -0.59 -1.61 -19.61
CA ARG A 174 -0.62 -0.55 -20.64
C ARG A 174 -0.24 0.77 -20.02
N VAL A 175 0.47 1.59 -20.77
CA VAL A 175 0.89 2.94 -20.36
C VAL A 175 0.35 3.96 -21.34
N LYS A 176 -0.21 5.04 -20.81
CA LYS A 176 -0.62 6.23 -21.54
C LYS A 176 0.00 7.45 -20.88
N PHE A 177 0.71 8.25 -21.63
CA PHE A 177 1.22 9.51 -21.11
C PHE A 177 0.13 10.57 -21.15
N VAL A 178 0.02 11.34 -20.07
CA VAL A 178 -1.01 12.38 -19.90
C VAL A 178 -0.35 13.72 -19.61
N ASP A 179 -1.02 14.79 -20.03
CA ASP A 179 -0.60 16.15 -19.71
C ASP A 179 -1.18 16.57 -18.34
N PRO A 180 -0.38 17.13 -17.43
CA PRO A 180 -0.83 17.59 -16.12
C PRO A 180 -1.90 18.70 -16.18
N GLU A 181 -2.06 19.37 -17.31
CA GLU A 181 -3.08 20.41 -17.52
C GLU A 181 -4.46 19.83 -17.87
N ASP A 182 -4.57 18.54 -18.13
CA ASP A 182 -5.86 17.91 -18.46
C ASP A 182 -6.77 17.91 -17.21
N ASP A 183 -7.87 18.66 -17.26
CA ASP A 183 -8.78 18.94 -16.12
C ASP A 183 -9.44 17.68 -15.53
N ASP A 184 -9.53 16.60 -16.28
CA ASP A 184 -10.00 15.29 -15.79
C ASP A 184 -9.04 14.65 -14.78
N TYR A 185 -7.83 15.21 -14.63
CA TYR A 185 -6.79 14.72 -13.72
C TYR A 185 -6.75 15.45 -12.37
N LYS A 186 -7.35 16.65 -12.27
CA LYS A 186 -7.32 17.52 -11.08
C LYS A 186 -8.42 17.18 -10.08
N GLY A 187 -8.27 16.10 -9.33
CA GLY A 187 -9.16 15.79 -8.22
C GLY A 187 -8.47 14.87 -7.22
N LYS A 188 -9.00 14.80 -5.98
CA LYS A 188 -8.65 13.76 -5.00
C LYS A 188 -9.12 12.38 -5.48
N THR A 189 -8.75 12.00 -6.69
CA THR A 189 -9.10 10.74 -7.31
C THR A 189 -8.28 9.64 -6.66
N LYS A 190 -8.93 8.52 -6.38
CA LYS A 190 -8.24 7.30 -5.98
C LYS A 190 -7.15 7.01 -7.02
N LYS A 191 -5.91 6.76 -6.59
CA LYS A 191 -4.81 6.42 -7.51
C LYS A 191 -5.15 5.22 -8.42
N ILE A 192 -5.98 4.31 -7.93
CA ILE A 192 -6.44 3.16 -8.71
C ILE A 192 -7.97 3.16 -8.72
N THR A 193 -8.55 3.00 -9.89
CA THR A 193 -9.99 2.86 -10.11
C THR A 193 -10.27 1.49 -10.73
N ASP A 194 -11.10 0.70 -10.06
CA ASP A 194 -11.60 -0.57 -10.61
C ASP A 194 -12.88 -0.30 -11.40
N LEU A 195 -12.81 -0.51 -12.71
CA LEU A 195 -13.91 -0.29 -13.65
C LEU A 195 -14.57 -1.60 -14.10
N ARG A 196 -14.20 -2.74 -13.49
CA ARG A 196 -14.83 -4.03 -13.79
C ARG A 196 -16.22 -4.08 -13.18
N GLU A 197 -17.23 -4.42 -13.96
CA GLU A 197 -18.58 -4.64 -13.47
C GLU A 197 -18.66 -5.96 -12.69
N ASN A 198 -19.11 -5.93 -11.43
CA ASN A 198 -19.40 -7.11 -10.57
C ASN A 198 -18.19 -8.00 -10.22
N TYR A 199 -17.10 -7.42 -9.78
CA TYR A 199 -15.99 -8.18 -9.17
C TYR A 199 -16.16 -8.18 -7.64
N ASP A 200 -17.12 -8.99 -7.13
CA ASP A 200 -17.29 -9.34 -5.70
C ASP A 200 -16.61 -10.66 -5.37
#